data_7b1a3a4e33320e2c9ddc65ab469e924b
#
_entry.id   7b1a3a4e33320e2c9ddc65ab469e924b
#
_cell.length_a   1.000
_cell.length_b   1.000
_cell.length_c   1.000
_cell.angle_alpha   90.00
_cell.angle_beta   90.00
_cell.angle_gamma   90.00
#
_symmetry.space_group_name_H-M   'P 1'
#
loop_
_entity.id
_entity.type
_entity.pdbx_description
1 polymer ?
#
loop_
_entity_poly.entity_id
_entity_poly.type
_entity_poly.pdbx_seq_one_letter_code
_entity_poly.pdbx_strand_id
1 'polypeptide(L)'
;IALVTGAIWGKPTWGTWWAWDARVTSMLILALFFAMYLIAWRIYEKEEKVFKITTFITVVGIINVPIIKYSVEWWNTLHQPASINILSKSSIHSSMLFPLLLMTAAFALFSLLIFLMKYNTELIKIKNKGLDRL
;
A
#
# COMPACT_ATOMS: atom_id res chain seq x y z
N ILE A 1 -8.20 0.18 5.02
CA ILE A 1 -8.60 1.56 5.36
C ILE A 1 -8.90 2.33 4.08
N ALA A 2 -7.96 2.54 3.12
CA ALA A 2 -8.11 3.38 1.94
C ALA A 2 -9.40 3.13 1.11
N LEU A 3 -9.76 1.86 0.84
CA LEU A 3 -10.98 1.53 0.10
C LEU A 3 -12.25 1.93 0.85
N VAL A 4 -12.29 1.72 2.17
CA VAL A 4 -13.46 2.06 3.00
C VAL A 4 -13.62 3.58 3.10
N THR A 5 -12.56 4.29 3.44
CA THR A 5 -12.60 5.77 3.52
C THR A 5 -12.86 6.40 2.16
N GLY A 6 -12.33 5.82 1.08
CA GLY A 6 -12.60 6.23 -0.30
C GLY A 6 -14.07 6.04 -0.68
N ALA A 7 -14.71 4.94 -0.29
CA ALA A 7 -16.13 4.71 -0.51
C ALA A 7 -17.01 5.72 0.24
N ILE A 8 -16.67 6.02 1.52
CA ILE A 8 -17.37 7.02 2.34
C ILE A 8 -17.27 8.40 1.68
N TRP A 9 -16.09 8.78 1.20
CA TRP A 9 -15.88 10.04 0.49
C TRP A 9 -16.56 10.06 -0.88
N GLY A 10 -16.60 8.92 -1.59
CA GLY A 10 -17.19 8.80 -2.91
C GLY A 10 -18.71 9.01 -2.92
N LYS A 11 -19.42 8.61 -1.85
CA LYS A 11 -20.87 8.75 -1.78
C LYS A 11 -21.37 10.19 -1.94
N PRO A 12 -20.89 11.19 -1.19
CA PRO A 12 -21.30 12.57 -1.37
C PRO A 12 -20.75 13.20 -2.66
N THR A 13 -19.61 12.74 -3.18
CA THR A 13 -18.93 13.34 -4.33
C THR A 13 -19.47 12.81 -5.66
N TRP A 14 -19.72 11.52 -5.78
CA TRP A 14 -20.11 10.82 -7.00
C TRP A 14 -21.50 10.20 -6.94
N GLY A 15 -22.20 10.30 -5.80
CA GLY A 15 -23.53 9.74 -5.60
C GLY A 15 -23.56 8.23 -5.37
N THR A 16 -22.43 7.54 -5.41
CA THR A 16 -22.30 6.09 -5.22
C THR A 16 -21.26 5.73 -4.21
N TRP A 17 -21.48 4.61 -3.48
CA TRP A 17 -20.47 4.05 -2.57
C TRP A 17 -19.31 3.38 -3.29
N TRP A 18 -19.56 2.89 -4.51
CA TRP A 18 -18.58 2.15 -5.29
C TRP A 18 -18.79 2.42 -6.78
N ALA A 19 -17.71 2.74 -7.44
CA ALA A 19 -17.65 2.82 -8.90
C ALA A 19 -16.66 1.77 -9.42
N TRP A 20 -17.09 1.00 -10.41
CA TRP A 20 -16.23 0.02 -11.07
C TRP A 20 -15.33 0.71 -12.11
N ASP A 21 -14.62 1.72 -11.69
CA ASP A 21 -13.61 2.35 -12.52
C ASP A 21 -12.24 1.64 -12.40
N ALA A 22 -11.35 1.94 -13.32
CA ALA A 22 -10.04 1.28 -13.36
C ALA A 22 -9.20 1.53 -12.10
N ARG A 23 -9.32 2.71 -11.47
CA ARG A 23 -8.56 3.05 -10.27
C ARG A 23 -9.05 2.30 -9.04
N VAL A 24 -10.35 2.32 -8.78
CA VAL A 24 -10.95 1.64 -7.61
C VAL A 24 -10.78 0.13 -7.75
N THR A 25 -10.98 -0.41 -8.96
CA THR A 25 -10.82 -1.84 -9.24
C THR A 25 -9.37 -2.30 -9.04
N SER A 26 -8.39 -1.57 -9.57
CA SER A 26 -6.97 -1.93 -9.37
C SER A 26 -6.51 -1.79 -7.91
N MET A 27 -7.05 -0.82 -7.16
CA MET A 27 -6.85 -0.73 -5.71
C MET A 27 -7.45 -1.92 -4.95
N LEU A 28 -8.63 -2.41 -5.36
CA LEU A 28 -9.23 -3.63 -4.80
C LEU A 28 -8.34 -4.84 -5.07
N ILE A 29 -7.84 -4.99 -6.29
CA ILE A 29 -6.92 -6.06 -6.67
C ILE A 29 -5.66 -6.01 -5.79
N LEU A 30 -5.08 -4.84 -5.56
CA LEU A 30 -3.95 -4.68 -4.65
C LEU A 30 -4.28 -5.10 -3.22
N ALA A 31 -5.46 -4.74 -2.72
CA ALA A 31 -5.92 -5.16 -1.39
C ALA A 31 -6.07 -6.69 -1.28
N LEU A 32 -6.54 -7.35 -2.35
CA LEU A 32 -6.60 -8.81 -2.42
C LEU A 32 -5.21 -9.44 -2.43
N PHE A 33 -4.22 -8.86 -3.12
CA PHE A 33 -2.84 -9.33 -3.05
C PHE A 33 -2.27 -9.22 -1.63
N PHE A 34 -2.53 -8.14 -0.90
CA PHE A 34 -2.14 -8.04 0.51
C PHE A 34 -2.83 -9.07 1.38
N ALA A 35 -4.13 -9.33 1.16
CA ALA A 35 -4.84 -10.38 1.89
C ALA A 35 -4.24 -11.77 1.60
N MET A 36 -3.99 -12.10 0.34
CA MET A 36 -3.34 -13.37 -0.05
C MET A 36 -1.94 -13.50 0.56
N TYR A 37 -1.15 -12.43 0.59
CA TYR A 37 0.16 -12.41 1.23
C TYR A 37 0.05 -12.78 2.72
N LEU A 38 -0.87 -12.16 3.47
CA LEU A 38 -1.07 -12.45 4.88
C LEU A 38 -1.60 -13.86 5.13
N ILE A 39 -2.50 -14.34 4.27
CA ILE A 39 -3.07 -15.69 4.34
C ILE A 39 -1.98 -16.75 4.08
N ALA A 40 -1.10 -16.52 3.11
CA ALA A 40 -0.02 -17.44 2.80
C ALA A 40 0.88 -17.72 4.02
N TRP A 41 1.19 -16.70 4.82
CA TRP A 41 1.95 -16.84 6.07
C TRP A 41 1.22 -17.62 7.17
N ARG A 42 -0.08 -17.76 7.08
CA ARG A 42 -0.88 -18.52 8.06
C ARG A 42 -1.11 -19.97 7.66
N ILE A 43 -1.19 -20.25 6.36
CA ILE A 43 -1.55 -21.58 5.85
C ILE A 43 -0.33 -22.49 5.69
N TYR A 44 0.79 -21.95 5.22
CA TYR A 44 1.95 -22.77 4.91
C TYR A 44 2.92 -22.85 6.09
N GLU A 45 3.16 -24.06 6.58
CA GLU A 45 4.14 -24.32 7.64
C GLU A 45 5.61 -24.27 7.17
N LYS A 46 5.85 -24.62 5.89
CA LYS A 46 7.20 -24.65 5.32
C LYS A 46 7.61 -23.25 4.83
N GLU A 47 8.57 -22.64 5.51
CA GLU A 47 9.09 -21.31 5.19
C GLU A 47 9.49 -21.13 3.72
N GLU A 48 10.13 -22.13 3.11
CA GLU A 48 10.55 -22.07 1.70
C GLU A 48 9.36 -21.92 0.73
N LYS A 49 8.24 -22.63 0.98
CA LYS A 49 7.04 -22.50 0.15
C LYS A 49 6.37 -21.15 0.34
N VAL A 50 6.26 -20.68 1.58
CA VAL A 50 5.71 -19.36 1.89
C VAL A 50 6.51 -18.30 1.15
N PHE A 51 7.83 -18.36 1.21
CA PHE A 51 8.71 -17.38 0.60
C PHE A 51 8.50 -17.31 -0.93
N LYS A 52 8.45 -18.43 -1.61
CA LYS A 52 8.21 -18.49 -3.06
C LYS A 52 6.86 -17.88 -3.44
N ILE A 53 5.79 -18.25 -2.73
CA ILE A 53 4.42 -17.77 -2.99
C ILE A 53 4.31 -16.27 -2.71
N THR A 54 4.79 -15.82 -1.57
CA THR A 54 4.73 -14.40 -1.19
C THR A 54 5.59 -13.52 -2.08
N THR A 55 6.76 -14.01 -2.52
CA THR A 55 7.58 -13.31 -3.51
C THR A 55 6.82 -13.13 -4.82
N PHE A 56 6.18 -14.19 -5.33
CA PHE A 56 5.37 -14.11 -6.54
C PHE A 56 4.23 -13.09 -6.39
N ILE A 57 3.46 -13.17 -5.30
CA ILE A 57 2.37 -12.22 -5.01
C ILE A 57 2.90 -10.79 -4.95
N THR A 58 4.06 -10.57 -4.34
CA THR A 58 4.67 -9.25 -4.21
C THR A 58 5.09 -8.69 -5.58
N VAL A 59 5.73 -9.50 -6.42
CA VAL A 59 6.14 -9.08 -7.78
C VAL A 59 4.93 -8.68 -8.61
N VAL A 60 3.86 -9.50 -8.62
CA VAL A 60 2.62 -9.16 -9.32
C VAL A 60 1.96 -7.90 -8.72
N GLY A 61 1.97 -7.76 -7.40
CA GLY A 61 1.48 -6.56 -6.71
C GLY A 61 2.24 -5.29 -7.09
N ILE A 62 3.57 -5.36 -7.25
CA ILE A 62 4.38 -4.23 -7.70
C ILE A 62 4.00 -3.80 -9.13
N ILE A 63 3.72 -4.74 -10.03
CA ILE A 63 3.25 -4.44 -11.40
C ILE A 63 1.90 -3.69 -11.36
N ASN A 64 1.03 -4.01 -10.40
CA ASN A 64 -0.26 -3.35 -10.26
C ASN A 64 -0.15 -1.88 -9.81
N VAL A 65 0.92 -1.49 -9.11
CA VAL A 65 1.10 -0.10 -8.62
C VAL A 65 1.17 0.94 -9.75
N PRO A 66 1.97 0.78 -10.82
CA PRO A 66 1.90 1.65 -11.99
C PRO A 66 0.52 1.69 -12.63
N ILE A 67 -0.19 0.56 -12.71
CA ILE A 67 -1.54 0.49 -13.27
C ILE A 67 -2.48 1.40 -12.47
N ILE A 68 -2.44 1.35 -11.13
CA ILE A 68 -3.23 2.25 -10.27
C ILE A 68 -2.89 3.71 -10.56
N LYS A 69 -1.61 4.04 -10.68
CA LYS A 69 -1.16 5.41 -10.90
C LYS A 69 -1.66 5.96 -12.24
N TYR A 70 -1.48 5.21 -13.33
CA TYR A 70 -1.79 5.65 -14.68
C TYR A 70 -3.22 5.32 -15.13
N SER A 71 -3.99 4.60 -14.33
CA SER A 71 -5.38 4.22 -14.65
C SER A 71 -6.27 5.41 -15.00
N VAL A 72 -6.03 6.57 -14.39
CA VAL A 72 -6.79 7.80 -14.64
C VAL A 72 -6.44 8.43 -15.99
N GLU A 73 -5.24 8.18 -16.49
CA GLU A 73 -4.79 8.69 -17.80
C GLU A 73 -5.15 7.74 -18.93
N TRP A 74 -5.21 6.43 -18.66
CA TRP A 74 -5.46 5.39 -19.67
C TRP A 74 -6.95 5.07 -19.88
N TRP A 75 -7.77 5.27 -18.84
CA TRP A 75 -9.21 4.97 -18.88
C TRP A 75 -10.04 6.14 -18.36
N ASN A 76 -11.28 6.21 -18.82
CA ASN A 76 -12.24 7.14 -18.27
C ASN A 76 -12.59 6.72 -16.83
N THR A 77 -12.29 7.56 -15.87
CA THR A 77 -12.55 7.34 -14.45
C THR A 77 -13.25 8.56 -13.83
N LEU A 78 -13.89 8.37 -12.67
CA LEU A 78 -14.45 9.47 -11.89
C LEU A 78 -13.36 10.27 -11.13
N HIS A 79 -12.13 9.74 -11.09
CA HIS A 79 -11.03 10.37 -10.40
C HIS A 79 -10.36 11.46 -11.23
N GLN A 80 -9.94 12.51 -10.55
CA GLN A 80 -9.16 13.58 -11.16
C GLN A 80 -7.73 13.10 -11.50
N PRO A 81 -7.08 13.69 -12.52
CA PRO A 81 -5.67 13.49 -12.79
C PRO A 81 -4.79 13.83 -11.58
N ALA A 82 -3.55 13.36 -11.60
CA ALA A 82 -2.61 13.58 -10.51
C ALA A 82 -2.36 15.08 -10.27
N SER A 83 -2.69 15.58 -9.08
CA SER A 83 -2.48 16.98 -8.68
C SER A 83 -1.02 17.32 -8.42
N ILE A 84 -0.17 16.31 -8.21
CA ILE A 84 1.27 16.46 -8.01
C ILE A 84 1.98 15.70 -9.13
N ASN A 85 2.69 16.42 -9.98
CA ASN A 85 3.53 15.88 -11.05
C ASN A 85 4.99 16.22 -10.78
N ILE A 86 5.89 15.26 -11.01
CA ILE A 86 7.34 15.46 -10.85
C ILE A 86 7.90 16.31 -12.02
N LEU A 87 7.29 16.21 -13.20
CA LEU A 87 7.77 16.82 -14.46
C LEU A 87 7.04 18.10 -14.86
N SER A 88 5.95 18.46 -14.18
CA SER A 88 5.15 19.64 -14.50
C SER A 88 4.76 20.41 -13.24
N LYS A 89 4.32 21.66 -13.40
CA LYS A 89 3.85 22.48 -12.29
C LYS A 89 2.66 21.77 -11.60
N SER A 90 2.80 21.54 -10.30
CA SER A 90 1.74 20.96 -9.47
C SER A 90 0.50 21.85 -9.50
N SER A 91 -0.70 21.25 -9.64
CA SER A 91 -1.98 21.95 -9.58
C SER A 91 -2.50 22.15 -8.15
N ILE A 92 -1.81 21.58 -7.15
CA ILE A 92 -2.21 21.72 -5.74
C ILE A 92 -1.87 23.12 -5.22
N HIS A 93 -2.79 23.71 -4.45
CA HIS A 93 -2.56 25.00 -3.81
C HIS A 93 -1.47 24.89 -2.72
N SER A 94 -0.63 25.93 -2.59
CA SER A 94 0.52 25.93 -1.66
C SER A 94 0.12 25.70 -0.20
N SER A 95 -1.05 26.16 0.22
CA SER A 95 -1.59 25.93 1.60
C SER A 95 -1.90 24.46 1.89
N MET A 96 -2.16 23.64 0.86
CA MET A 96 -2.42 22.21 0.98
C MET A 96 -1.13 21.38 0.80
N LEU A 97 -0.17 21.88 0.05
CA LEU A 97 1.08 21.19 -0.23
C LEU A 97 1.92 20.97 1.03
N PHE A 98 2.07 22.00 1.85
CA PHE A 98 2.86 21.92 3.08
C PHE A 98 2.33 20.88 4.08
N PRO A 99 1.03 20.88 4.49
CA PRO A 99 0.49 19.83 5.34
C PRO A 99 0.63 18.43 4.74
N LEU A 100 0.45 18.29 3.43
CA LEU A 100 0.59 17.00 2.74
C LEU A 100 2.02 16.46 2.83
N LEU A 101 3.02 17.28 2.58
CA LEU A 101 4.43 16.88 2.69
C LEU A 101 4.81 16.57 4.14
N LEU A 102 4.34 17.35 5.10
CA LEU A 102 4.57 17.12 6.52
C LEU A 102 3.98 15.77 6.96
N MET A 103 2.74 15.48 6.58
CA MET A 103 2.10 14.20 6.88
C MET A 103 2.80 13.03 6.20
N THR A 104 3.25 13.19 4.96
CA THR A 104 4.02 12.16 4.25
C THR A 104 5.31 11.85 4.98
N ALA A 105 6.05 12.87 5.41
CA ALA A 105 7.27 12.71 6.20
C ALA A 105 6.98 12.03 7.56
N ALA A 106 5.92 12.44 8.25
CA ALA A 106 5.52 11.84 9.53
C ALA A 106 5.18 10.35 9.37
N PHE A 107 4.42 9.96 8.35
CA PHE A 107 4.12 8.55 8.07
C PHE A 107 5.35 7.75 7.65
N ALA A 108 6.28 8.34 6.91
CA ALA A 108 7.55 7.69 6.56
C ALA A 108 8.40 7.41 7.81
N LEU A 109 8.53 8.38 8.71
CA LEU A 109 9.23 8.22 9.99
C LEU A 109 8.54 7.20 10.90
N PHE A 110 7.22 7.23 10.99
CA PHE A 110 6.45 6.23 11.73
C PHE A 110 6.66 4.82 11.18
N SER A 111 6.63 4.65 9.87
CA SER A 111 6.87 3.35 9.22
C SER A 111 8.29 2.84 9.48
N LEU A 112 9.28 3.74 9.41
CA LEU A 112 10.67 3.42 9.74
C LEU A 112 10.81 3.00 11.21
N LEU A 113 10.16 3.70 12.13
CA LEU A 113 10.17 3.35 13.56
C LEU A 113 9.62 1.94 13.78
N ILE A 114 8.45 1.62 13.21
CA ILE A 114 7.84 0.28 13.32
C ILE A 114 8.76 -0.79 12.72
N PHE A 115 9.38 -0.50 11.58
CA PHE A 115 10.34 -1.42 10.96
C PHE A 115 11.53 -1.70 11.89
N LEU A 116 12.16 -0.66 12.44
CA LEU A 116 13.30 -0.81 13.36
C LEU A 116 12.91 -1.55 14.66
N MET A 117 11.74 -1.28 15.21
CA MET A 117 11.24 -2.00 16.40
C MET A 117 11.06 -3.49 16.09
N LYS A 118 10.45 -3.86 14.98
CA LYS A 118 10.29 -5.25 14.57
C LYS A 118 11.63 -5.92 14.27
N TYR A 119 12.52 -5.24 13.59
CA TYR A 119 13.85 -5.74 13.29
C TYR A 119 14.64 -6.04 14.58
N ASN A 120 14.66 -5.13 15.54
CA ASN A 120 15.30 -5.36 16.84
C ASN A 120 14.66 -6.54 17.60
N THR A 121 13.34 -6.66 17.55
CA THR A 121 12.65 -7.79 18.18
C THR A 121 13.08 -9.13 17.59
N GLU A 122 13.23 -9.23 16.28
CA GLU A 122 13.68 -10.46 15.63
C GLU A 122 15.16 -10.74 15.93
N LEU A 123 16.02 -9.73 15.98
CA LEU A 123 17.42 -9.91 16.40
C LEU A 123 17.54 -10.47 17.81
N ILE A 124 16.74 -9.96 18.75
CA ILE A 124 16.72 -10.45 20.14
C ILE A 124 16.25 -11.90 20.18
N LYS A 125 15.23 -12.28 19.44
CA LYS A 125 14.74 -13.66 19.35
C LYS A 125 15.81 -14.62 18.83
N ILE A 126 16.53 -14.22 17.78
CA ILE A 126 17.63 -15.02 17.21
C ILE A 126 18.74 -15.21 18.23
N LYS A 127 19.14 -14.14 18.92
CA LYS A 127 20.17 -14.18 19.96
C LYS A 127 19.79 -15.11 21.11
N ASN A 128 18.54 -15.04 21.59
CA ASN A 128 18.07 -15.89 22.68
C ASN A 128 18.03 -17.36 22.26
N LYS A 129 17.53 -17.69 21.06
CA LYS A 129 17.59 -19.06 20.53
C LYS A 129 19.02 -19.61 20.39
N GLY A 130 20.01 -18.76 20.17
CA GLY A 130 21.41 -19.15 20.13
C GLY A 130 21.94 -19.50 21.51
N LEU A 131 21.53 -18.77 22.55
CA LEU A 131 21.92 -19.02 23.96
C LEU A 131 21.29 -20.30 24.53
N ASP A 132 20.04 -20.60 24.13
CA ASP A 132 19.33 -21.82 24.58
C ASP A 132 19.92 -23.13 23.98
N ARG A 133 20.85 -23.03 23.04
CA ARG A 133 21.53 -24.17 22.39
C ARG A 133 22.95 -24.44 22.90
N LEU A 134 23.46 -23.60 23.81
CA LEU A 134 24.73 -23.76 24.49
C LEU A 134 24.55 -24.37 25.87
#